data_67be6a7f70347b1a91221fb27314ecd4
#
_entry.id   67be6a7f70347b1a91221fb27314ecd4
#
_cell.length_a   1.000
_cell.length_b   1.000
_cell.length_c   1.000
_cell.angle_alpha   90.00
_cell.angle_beta   90.00
_cell.angle_gamma   90.00
#
_symmetry.space_group_name_H-M   'P 1'
#
loop_
_entity.id
_entity.type
_entity.pdbx_description
1 polymer ?
#
loop_
_entity_poly.entity_id
_entity_poly.type
_entity_poly.pdbx_seq_one_letter_code
_entity_poly.pdbx_strand_id
1 'polypeptide(L)'
;MYRSPLLPLPRRPTARQLAAWGTGLLLAAGLAAAVVHAWRISRHFPTAPFPQPSRLYARIPELTLGEPCALAELASRLTSLGYEREPAAPAAPAAPAAAAAPAAPAASGRRAPGDGSPRTGTFNLTAEALSVGLRRFPTPAGWAGGQPLAVEVRAGRVARLRLGGQPVARAALEPPLLASFYGPAGEERWPVRLEDLPARVVRGVLAAEDDGFFHHSGLSASAIARAAWIDLRGREIRQGGSTITQQLVKNLYLPRRRNLLRKTKEALLAEIVELRHDKRAILEAYLNSIYWGRSGPANLIGMGAAARAWFGKPPEELDLAQAATLAAMIRAPIDASTPARRAALLGRRNRLLGRLADLGWAGRDEVRRAQAEPLGAAARPLAPRPCAPRFADLAAQEARRRFGIADLAGGGYLLFSTLDAGEQWRAEAALAAD
;
A
#
# COMPACT_ATOMS: atom_id res chain seq x y z
N MET A 1 -22.22 65.05 57.96
CA MET A 1 -23.15 64.01 57.53
C MET A 1 -22.84 63.64 56.09
N TYR A 2 -22.06 62.57 55.84
CA TYR A 2 -21.74 62.08 54.52
C TYR A 2 -22.76 61.01 54.15
N ARG A 3 -23.61 61.26 53.14
CA ARG A 3 -24.49 60.25 52.57
C ARG A 3 -23.72 59.53 51.47
N SER A 4 -23.36 58.31 51.74
CA SER A 4 -22.82 57.39 50.66
C SER A 4 -23.87 57.17 49.62
N PRO A 5 -23.54 57.29 48.31
CA PRO A 5 -24.49 56.98 47.20
C PRO A 5 -24.72 55.46 47.20
N LEU A 6 -25.95 55.02 47.42
CA LEU A 6 -26.37 53.62 47.19
C LEU A 6 -26.18 53.27 45.77
N LEU A 7 -25.29 52.29 45.51
CA LEU A 7 -25.11 51.68 44.18
C LEU A 7 -26.45 51.09 43.69
N PRO A 8 -26.84 51.31 42.46
CA PRO A 8 -28.08 50.77 41.95
C PRO A 8 -28.03 49.23 41.91
N LEU A 9 -29.03 48.60 42.47
CA LEU A 9 -29.16 47.14 42.45
C LEU A 9 -29.20 46.64 40.98
N PRO A 10 -28.50 45.52 40.66
CA PRO A 10 -28.48 44.98 39.33
C PRO A 10 -29.92 44.62 38.90
N ARG A 11 -30.29 45.10 37.69
CA ARG A 11 -31.60 44.79 37.09
C ARG A 11 -31.78 43.30 36.96
N ARG A 12 -32.90 42.73 37.35
CA ARG A 12 -33.23 41.31 37.15
C ARG A 12 -33.24 41.00 35.64
N PRO A 13 -32.63 39.86 35.25
CA PRO A 13 -32.61 39.49 33.85
C PRO A 13 -34.02 39.26 33.33
N THR A 14 -34.29 39.72 32.12
CA THR A 14 -35.57 39.51 31.44
C THR A 14 -35.75 38.03 31.05
N ALA A 15 -36.99 37.56 30.86
CA ALA A 15 -37.30 36.19 30.43
C ALA A 15 -36.56 35.80 29.12
N ARG A 16 -36.39 36.77 28.20
CA ARG A 16 -35.61 36.57 26.95
C ARG A 16 -34.13 36.38 27.23
N GLN A 17 -33.55 37.08 28.19
CA GLN A 17 -32.13 36.91 28.58
C GLN A 17 -31.92 35.56 29.27
N LEU A 18 -32.82 35.13 30.14
CA LEU A 18 -32.78 33.81 30.78
C LEU A 18 -32.92 32.68 29.77
N ALA A 19 -33.81 32.81 28.77
CA ALA A 19 -33.94 31.85 27.68
C ALA A 19 -32.67 31.79 26.80
N ALA A 20 -32.08 32.96 26.47
CA ALA A 20 -30.84 33.00 25.70
C ALA A 20 -29.66 32.37 26.46
N TRP A 21 -29.53 32.61 27.78
CA TRP A 21 -28.50 31.97 28.61
C TRP A 21 -28.71 30.47 28.75
N GLY A 22 -29.96 30.02 28.93
CA GLY A 22 -30.32 28.60 28.96
C GLY A 22 -29.97 27.89 27.65
N THR A 23 -30.29 28.49 26.50
CA THR A 23 -29.93 27.98 25.21
C THR A 23 -28.38 27.95 25.00
N GLY A 24 -27.69 29.01 25.40
CA GLY A 24 -26.23 29.06 25.36
C GLY A 24 -25.58 27.98 26.24
N LEU A 25 -26.10 27.75 27.45
CA LEU A 25 -25.61 26.69 28.35
C LEU A 25 -25.82 25.28 27.75
N LEU A 26 -26.99 25.01 27.16
CA LEU A 26 -27.29 23.75 26.51
C LEU A 26 -26.38 23.51 25.32
N LEU A 27 -26.12 24.53 24.49
CA LEU A 27 -25.18 24.44 23.38
C LEU A 27 -23.74 24.16 23.86
N ALA A 28 -23.30 24.87 24.92
CA ALA A 28 -21.99 24.66 25.52
C ALA A 28 -21.83 23.24 26.09
N ALA A 29 -22.86 22.74 26.79
CA ALA A 29 -22.88 21.38 27.33
C ALA A 29 -22.88 20.34 26.22
N GLY A 30 -23.64 20.57 25.15
CA GLY A 30 -23.65 19.70 23.97
C GLY A 30 -22.28 19.66 23.26
N LEU A 31 -21.63 20.80 23.11
CA LEU A 31 -20.28 20.88 22.54
C LEU A 31 -19.25 20.17 23.45
N ALA A 32 -19.29 20.39 24.75
CA ALA A 32 -18.42 19.72 25.71
C ALA A 32 -18.59 18.19 25.66
N ALA A 33 -19.84 17.70 25.61
CA ALA A 33 -20.13 16.29 25.46
C ALA A 33 -19.60 15.73 24.12
N ALA A 34 -19.73 16.48 23.04
CA ALA A 34 -19.18 16.09 21.72
C ALA A 34 -17.65 16.03 21.74
N VAL A 35 -16.97 16.98 22.37
CA VAL A 35 -15.51 16.99 22.55
C VAL A 35 -15.06 15.79 23.38
N VAL A 36 -15.71 15.53 24.53
CA VAL A 36 -15.39 14.36 25.38
C VAL A 36 -15.60 13.06 24.62
N HIS A 37 -16.68 12.94 23.86
CA HIS A 37 -16.96 11.77 23.04
C HIS A 37 -15.89 11.56 21.95
N ALA A 38 -15.56 12.62 21.23
CA ALA A 38 -14.51 12.61 20.21
C ALA A 38 -13.12 12.29 20.81
N TRP A 39 -12.83 12.84 22.00
CA TRP A 39 -11.62 12.53 22.75
C TRP A 39 -11.54 11.06 23.16
N ARG A 40 -12.66 10.46 23.60
CA ARG A 40 -12.74 9.02 23.92
C ARG A 40 -12.50 8.15 22.67
N ILE A 41 -13.13 8.49 21.55
CA ILE A 41 -12.95 7.77 20.27
C ILE A 41 -11.48 7.86 19.80
N SER A 42 -10.85 9.02 19.88
CA SER A 42 -9.47 9.21 19.44
C SER A 42 -8.42 8.45 20.27
N ARG A 43 -8.79 7.94 21.48
CA ARG A 43 -7.92 7.03 22.26
C ARG A 43 -7.65 5.70 21.53
N HIS A 44 -8.54 5.30 20.64
CA HIS A 44 -8.42 4.10 19.82
C HIS A 44 -7.75 4.41 18.48
N PHE A 45 -6.96 5.48 18.42
CA PHE A 45 -6.13 5.75 17.23
C PHE A 45 -5.18 4.57 17.03
N PRO A 46 -5.09 4.02 15.81
CA PRO A 46 -4.28 2.84 15.55
C PRO A 46 -2.79 3.17 15.67
N THR A 47 -2.25 3.04 16.88
CA THR A 47 -0.80 3.01 17.14
C THR A 47 -0.24 1.59 17.03
N ALA A 48 -1.12 0.59 17.01
CA ALA A 48 -0.80 -0.82 16.83
C ALA A 48 -0.99 -1.23 15.35
N PRO A 49 -0.31 -2.27 14.88
CA PRO A 49 -0.50 -2.76 13.53
C PRO A 49 -1.98 -3.11 13.29
N PHE A 50 -2.51 -2.65 12.17
CA PHE A 50 -3.87 -2.99 11.74
C PHE A 50 -4.02 -4.52 11.66
N PRO A 51 -5.20 -5.08 11.98
CA PRO A 51 -5.46 -6.50 11.78
C PRO A 51 -5.08 -6.91 10.35
N GLN A 52 -4.32 -7.99 10.23
CA GLN A 52 -3.85 -8.49 8.95
C GLN A 52 -4.32 -9.92 8.76
N PRO A 53 -4.71 -10.34 7.55
CA PRO A 53 -4.96 -11.73 7.30
C PRO A 53 -3.69 -12.54 7.50
N SER A 54 -3.80 -13.70 8.15
CA SER A 54 -2.71 -14.67 8.16
C SER A 54 -2.60 -15.33 6.79
N ARG A 55 -1.38 -15.73 6.43
CA ARG A 55 -1.06 -16.26 5.10
C ARG A 55 -0.41 -17.61 5.22
N LEU A 56 -0.90 -18.55 4.44
CA LEU A 56 -0.33 -19.90 4.33
C LEU A 56 0.46 -20.00 3.03
N TYR A 57 1.74 -20.29 3.16
CA TYR A 57 2.65 -20.50 2.04
C TYR A 57 2.95 -21.98 1.85
N ALA A 58 3.19 -22.37 0.61
CA ALA A 58 3.77 -23.67 0.27
C ALA A 58 5.20 -23.78 0.79
N ARG A 59 5.81 -24.95 0.64
CA ARG A 59 7.24 -25.17 0.86
C ARG A 59 8.04 -24.14 0.04
N ILE A 60 9.04 -23.53 0.67
CA ILE A 60 9.95 -22.61 -0.01
C ILE A 60 10.82 -23.43 -0.97
N PRO A 61 10.74 -23.17 -2.29
CA PRO A 61 11.59 -23.86 -3.23
C PRO A 61 13.02 -23.34 -3.12
N GLU A 62 13.99 -24.23 -3.13
CA GLU A 62 15.40 -23.87 -3.14
C GLU A 62 16.07 -24.40 -4.42
N LEU A 63 16.97 -23.64 -4.97
CA LEU A 63 17.89 -24.07 -6.01
C LEU A 63 19.25 -24.32 -5.37
N THR A 64 19.81 -25.50 -5.60
CA THR A 64 21.12 -25.87 -5.08
C THR A 64 22.08 -26.17 -6.22
N LEU A 65 23.33 -25.75 -6.08
CA LEU A 65 24.38 -26.03 -7.05
C LEU A 65 24.53 -27.55 -7.26
N GLY A 66 24.57 -28.02 -8.51
CA GLY A 66 24.68 -29.44 -8.86
C GLY A 66 23.36 -30.21 -8.88
N GLU A 67 22.25 -29.68 -8.38
CA GLU A 67 20.94 -30.33 -8.45
C GLU A 67 20.33 -30.32 -9.86
N PRO A 68 19.48 -31.30 -10.20
CA PRO A 68 18.72 -31.30 -11.44
C PRO A 68 17.84 -30.06 -11.52
N CYS A 69 17.84 -29.38 -12.67
CA CYS A 69 17.01 -28.20 -12.92
C CYS A 69 16.58 -28.13 -14.38
N ALA A 70 15.26 -28.17 -14.60
CA ALA A 70 14.67 -27.87 -15.89
C ALA A 70 14.29 -26.37 -15.96
N LEU A 71 15.00 -25.58 -16.77
CA LEU A 71 14.76 -24.14 -16.90
C LEU A 71 13.32 -23.83 -17.36
N ALA A 72 12.72 -24.69 -18.19
CA ALA A 72 11.33 -24.53 -18.61
C ALA A 72 10.34 -24.67 -17.46
N GLU A 73 10.57 -25.62 -16.54
CA GLU A 73 9.74 -25.80 -15.35
C GLU A 73 9.90 -24.62 -14.39
N LEU A 74 11.14 -24.15 -14.19
CA LEU A 74 11.42 -22.96 -13.39
C LEU A 74 10.72 -21.71 -13.96
N ALA A 75 10.76 -21.51 -15.28
CA ALA A 75 10.08 -20.42 -15.96
C ALA A 75 8.54 -20.53 -15.83
N SER A 76 7.97 -21.74 -15.95
CA SER A 76 6.55 -21.98 -15.75
C SER A 76 6.13 -21.66 -14.30
N ARG A 77 6.93 -22.05 -13.31
CA ARG A 77 6.71 -21.71 -11.88
C ARG A 77 6.75 -20.20 -11.67
N LEU A 78 7.72 -19.49 -12.22
CA LEU A 78 7.79 -18.02 -12.13
C LEU A 78 6.55 -17.37 -12.77
N THR A 79 6.13 -17.86 -13.93
CA THR A 79 4.92 -17.35 -14.61
C THR A 79 3.67 -17.59 -13.76
N SER A 80 3.52 -18.74 -13.12
CA SER A 80 2.38 -19.03 -12.21
C SER A 80 2.36 -18.13 -10.98
N LEU A 81 3.53 -17.66 -10.52
CA LEU A 81 3.67 -16.66 -9.48
C LEU A 81 3.45 -15.21 -9.98
N GLY A 82 3.17 -15.04 -11.27
CA GLY A 82 2.93 -13.73 -11.89
C GLY A 82 4.21 -12.94 -12.19
N TYR A 83 5.34 -13.61 -12.37
CA TYR A 83 6.52 -12.99 -12.99
C TYR A 83 6.30 -12.86 -14.49
N GLU A 84 6.72 -11.77 -15.07
CA GLU A 84 6.62 -11.51 -16.51
C GLU A 84 7.93 -11.86 -17.22
N ARG A 85 7.81 -12.56 -18.37
CA ARG A 85 8.98 -12.80 -19.20
C ARG A 85 9.34 -11.52 -19.95
N GLU A 86 10.55 -11.00 -19.74
CA GLU A 86 11.08 -9.93 -20.58
C GLU A 86 11.56 -10.51 -21.93
N PRO A 87 11.37 -9.79 -23.05
CA PRO A 87 12.03 -10.17 -24.30
C PRO A 87 13.54 -10.18 -24.06
N ALA A 88 14.24 -11.16 -24.64
CA ALA A 88 15.70 -11.22 -24.55
C ALA A 88 16.28 -9.89 -25.02
N ALA A 89 17.04 -9.21 -24.17
CA ALA A 89 17.79 -8.04 -24.60
C ALA A 89 18.73 -8.48 -25.74
N PRO A 90 18.86 -7.71 -26.82
CA PRO A 90 19.87 -8.01 -27.83
C PRO A 90 21.21 -8.09 -27.12
N ALA A 91 21.98 -9.14 -27.41
CA ALA A 91 23.28 -9.40 -26.81
C ALA A 91 24.13 -8.13 -26.89
N ALA A 92 24.42 -7.51 -25.73
CA ALA A 92 25.36 -6.40 -25.67
C ALA A 92 26.70 -6.91 -26.20
N PRO A 93 27.38 -6.17 -27.09
CA PRO A 93 28.71 -6.55 -27.53
C PRO A 93 29.62 -6.67 -26.29
N ALA A 94 30.41 -7.73 -26.24
CA ALA A 94 31.32 -8.02 -25.14
C ALA A 94 32.19 -6.78 -24.87
N ALA A 95 31.95 -6.14 -23.71
CA ALA A 95 32.80 -5.04 -23.28
C ALA A 95 34.19 -5.60 -22.91
N PRO A 96 35.28 -4.94 -23.31
CA PRO A 96 36.61 -5.35 -22.91
C PRO A 96 36.75 -5.24 -21.39
N ALA A 97 37.47 -6.17 -20.79
CA ALA A 97 37.73 -6.25 -19.37
C ALA A 97 38.36 -4.94 -18.86
N ALA A 98 37.56 -4.10 -18.21
CA ALA A 98 38.02 -2.92 -17.52
C ALA A 98 38.31 -3.26 -16.06
N ALA A 99 39.50 -2.86 -15.60
CA ALA A 99 40.04 -3.08 -14.27
C ALA A 99 39.10 -2.61 -13.16
N ALA A 100 39.08 -3.39 -12.07
CA ALA A 100 38.29 -3.15 -10.86
C ALA A 100 38.66 -1.84 -10.19
N ALA A 101 37.71 -0.91 -10.10
CA ALA A 101 37.75 0.20 -9.19
C ALA A 101 37.03 -0.18 -7.87
N PRO A 102 37.50 0.31 -6.68
CA PRO A 102 36.95 -0.12 -5.40
C PRO A 102 35.51 0.38 -5.20
N ALA A 103 34.64 -0.54 -4.69
CA ALA A 103 33.23 -0.29 -4.44
C ALA A 103 33.03 0.75 -3.33
N ALA A 104 32.30 1.82 -3.65
CA ALA A 104 31.71 2.71 -2.67
C ALA A 104 30.51 2.05 -1.99
N PRO A 105 30.19 2.36 -0.71
CA PRO A 105 29.13 1.69 0.03
C PRO A 105 27.75 2.01 -0.58
N ALA A 106 26.93 0.95 -0.69
CA ALA A 106 25.60 0.96 -1.31
C ALA A 106 24.63 1.81 -0.50
N ALA A 107 24.39 3.03 -0.97
CA ALA A 107 23.22 3.82 -0.62
C ALA A 107 22.11 3.51 -1.62
N SER A 108 20.96 3.04 -1.08
CA SER A 108 19.63 2.98 -1.70
C SER A 108 19.57 2.59 -3.19
N GLY A 109 19.22 1.33 -3.44
CA GLY A 109 18.38 0.78 -4.55
C GLY A 109 18.34 1.44 -5.93
N ARG A 110 19.33 2.18 -6.37
CA ARG A 110 19.44 2.69 -7.74
C ARG A 110 20.30 1.76 -8.57
N ARG A 111 19.62 1.01 -9.42
CA ARG A 111 20.24 0.25 -10.50
C ARG A 111 20.97 1.19 -11.47
N ALA A 112 22.21 0.87 -11.80
CA ALA A 112 22.91 1.51 -12.93
C ALA A 112 22.20 1.10 -14.23
N PRO A 113 21.90 2.00 -15.17
CA PRO A 113 21.38 1.65 -16.47
C PRO A 113 22.45 0.85 -17.24
N GLY A 114 22.17 -0.45 -17.53
CA GLY A 114 23.02 -1.24 -18.40
C GLY A 114 23.57 -2.58 -17.87
N ASP A 115 23.22 -3.03 -16.65
CA ASP A 115 23.76 -4.28 -16.10
C ASP A 115 23.11 -5.58 -16.64
N GLY A 116 22.13 -5.47 -17.55
CA GLY A 116 21.45 -6.63 -18.15
C GLY A 116 20.59 -7.49 -17.23
N SER A 117 20.51 -7.16 -15.91
CA SER A 117 19.69 -7.92 -14.96
C SER A 117 18.21 -7.59 -15.13
N PRO A 118 17.27 -8.56 -15.01
CA PRO A 118 15.84 -8.33 -15.15
C PRO A 118 15.31 -7.44 -14.03
N ARG A 119 14.21 -6.71 -14.30
CA ARG A 119 13.51 -5.91 -13.31
C ARG A 119 12.87 -6.81 -12.24
N THR A 120 12.65 -6.28 -11.04
CA THR A 120 11.92 -7.00 -9.99
C THR A 120 10.56 -7.46 -10.52
N GLY A 121 10.27 -8.77 -10.36
CA GLY A 121 9.05 -9.37 -10.86
C GLY A 121 9.07 -9.75 -12.33
N THR A 122 10.23 -9.72 -12.98
CA THR A 122 10.41 -10.19 -14.35
C THR A 122 11.54 -11.22 -14.45
N PHE A 123 11.59 -11.97 -15.54
CA PHE A 123 12.67 -12.91 -15.83
C PHE A 123 13.02 -12.98 -17.31
N ASN A 124 14.27 -13.32 -17.57
CA ASN A 124 14.79 -13.65 -18.91
C ASN A 124 15.15 -15.12 -18.95
N LEU A 125 14.84 -15.78 -20.08
CA LEU A 125 15.12 -17.20 -20.29
C LEU A 125 15.85 -17.39 -21.62
N THR A 126 16.99 -18.07 -21.56
CA THR A 126 17.74 -18.58 -22.70
C THR A 126 17.77 -20.12 -22.67
N ALA A 127 18.44 -20.76 -23.63
CA ALA A 127 18.57 -22.21 -23.67
C ALA A 127 19.31 -22.79 -22.45
N GLU A 128 20.31 -22.07 -21.92
CA GLU A 128 21.20 -22.56 -20.84
C GLU A 128 21.13 -21.74 -19.55
N ALA A 129 20.38 -20.63 -19.55
CA ALA A 129 20.35 -19.74 -18.39
C ALA A 129 18.97 -19.09 -18.17
N LEU A 130 18.67 -18.82 -16.90
CA LEU A 130 17.54 -18.02 -16.46
C LEU A 130 18.04 -16.94 -15.50
N SER A 131 17.63 -15.71 -15.77
CA SER A 131 17.87 -14.59 -14.85
C SER A 131 16.52 -14.04 -14.39
N VAL A 132 16.33 -13.84 -13.07
CA VAL A 132 15.09 -13.35 -12.51
C VAL A 132 15.34 -12.22 -11.51
N GLY A 133 14.59 -11.13 -11.61
CA GLY A 133 14.51 -10.10 -10.58
C GLY A 133 13.57 -10.56 -9.46
N LEU A 134 14.13 -11.19 -8.42
CA LEU A 134 13.33 -11.73 -7.32
C LEU A 134 12.61 -10.60 -6.57
N ARG A 135 11.31 -10.78 -6.34
CA ARG A 135 10.55 -9.97 -5.38
C ARG A 135 11.00 -10.29 -3.96
N ARG A 136 10.76 -9.37 -3.02
CA ARG A 136 10.92 -9.68 -1.59
C ARG A 136 9.79 -10.60 -1.15
N PHE A 137 10.11 -11.69 -0.48
CA PHE A 137 9.15 -12.66 0.02
C PHE A 137 9.51 -13.10 1.45
N PRO A 138 8.51 -13.52 2.25
CA PRO A 138 8.74 -13.96 3.62
C PRO A 138 9.30 -15.38 3.65
N THR A 139 10.15 -15.63 4.64
CA THR A 139 10.66 -16.96 5.02
C THR A 139 10.57 -17.13 6.53
N PRO A 140 10.70 -18.33 7.09
CA PRO A 140 10.77 -18.51 8.55
C PRO A 140 11.91 -17.74 9.22
N ALA A 141 13.01 -17.47 8.48
CA ALA A 141 14.15 -16.72 8.98
C ALA A 141 14.04 -15.20 8.79
N GLY A 142 12.94 -14.72 8.18
CA GLY A 142 12.72 -13.31 7.86
C GLY A 142 12.43 -13.08 6.38
N TRP A 143 12.78 -11.89 5.86
CA TRP A 143 12.54 -11.53 4.46
C TRP A 143 13.73 -11.92 3.58
N ALA A 144 13.45 -12.58 2.45
CA ALA A 144 14.41 -12.94 1.40
C ALA A 144 14.06 -12.30 0.05
N GLY A 145 14.89 -12.51 -0.99
CA GLY A 145 14.70 -11.95 -2.33
C GLY A 145 15.09 -10.47 -2.42
N GLY A 146 14.47 -9.74 -3.36
CA GLY A 146 14.79 -8.33 -3.63
C GLY A 146 16.09 -8.10 -4.40
N GLN A 147 16.72 -9.18 -4.88
CA GLN A 147 17.96 -9.15 -5.65
C GLN A 147 17.82 -9.99 -6.91
N PRO A 148 18.58 -9.70 -7.99
CA PRO A 148 18.60 -10.53 -9.17
C PRO A 148 19.24 -11.89 -8.87
N LEU A 149 18.60 -12.95 -9.34
CA LEU A 149 19.11 -14.32 -9.29
C LEU A 149 19.41 -14.76 -10.71
N ALA A 150 20.63 -15.23 -10.95
CA ALA A 150 21.04 -15.83 -12.22
C ALA A 150 21.36 -17.31 -12.01
N VAL A 151 20.81 -18.16 -12.87
CA VAL A 151 20.93 -19.62 -12.86
C VAL A 151 21.45 -20.05 -14.23
N GLU A 152 22.60 -20.71 -14.27
CA GLU A 152 23.11 -21.38 -15.45
C GLU A 152 22.94 -22.90 -15.29
N VAL A 153 22.43 -23.56 -16.29
CA VAL A 153 22.21 -25.01 -16.30
C VAL A 153 23.07 -25.65 -17.41
N ARG A 154 23.79 -26.68 -17.03
CA ARG A 154 24.56 -27.53 -17.99
C ARG A 154 24.24 -28.99 -17.75
N ALA A 155 24.02 -29.73 -18.79
CA ALA A 155 23.63 -31.14 -18.72
C ALA A 155 22.44 -31.39 -17.75
N GLY A 156 21.43 -30.48 -17.76
CA GLY A 156 20.25 -30.58 -16.92
C GLY A 156 20.47 -30.33 -15.41
N ARG A 157 21.64 -29.80 -15.01
CA ARG A 157 21.97 -29.49 -13.63
C ARG A 157 22.39 -28.04 -13.43
N VAL A 158 22.12 -27.47 -12.25
CA VAL A 158 22.57 -26.13 -11.89
C VAL A 158 24.10 -26.08 -11.86
N ALA A 159 24.69 -25.46 -12.90
CA ALA A 159 26.15 -25.32 -13.04
C ALA A 159 26.68 -24.06 -12.34
N ARG A 160 25.88 -22.97 -12.32
CA ARG A 160 26.22 -21.74 -11.59
C ARG A 160 24.96 -21.11 -11.00
N LEU A 161 25.14 -20.53 -9.82
CA LEU A 161 24.07 -19.80 -9.12
C LEU A 161 24.66 -18.49 -8.59
N ARG A 162 24.03 -17.36 -8.93
CA ARG A 162 24.46 -16.04 -8.47
C ARG A 162 23.27 -15.26 -7.93
N LEU A 163 23.39 -14.72 -6.73
CA LEU A 163 22.41 -13.86 -6.10
C LEU A 163 23.01 -12.46 -5.88
N GLY A 164 22.38 -11.41 -6.42
CA GLY A 164 22.96 -10.07 -6.37
C GLY A 164 24.34 -9.97 -7.04
N GLY A 165 24.62 -10.80 -8.04
CA GLY A 165 25.92 -10.89 -8.71
C GLY A 165 26.96 -11.75 -7.99
N GLN A 166 26.74 -12.13 -6.74
CA GLN A 166 27.66 -12.96 -5.95
C GLN A 166 27.38 -14.46 -6.14
N PRO A 167 28.41 -15.32 -6.26
CA PRO A 167 28.19 -16.77 -6.34
C PRO A 167 27.64 -17.29 -4.99
N VAL A 168 26.65 -18.17 -5.08
CA VAL A 168 26.03 -18.81 -3.91
C VAL A 168 25.86 -20.31 -4.16
N ALA A 169 25.91 -21.12 -3.07
CA ALA A 169 25.67 -22.55 -3.16
C ALA A 169 24.17 -22.90 -3.23
N ARG A 170 23.32 -22.04 -2.64
CA ARG A 170 21.84 -22.19 -2.60
C ARG A 170 21.18 -20.85 -2.76
N ALA A 171 19.97 -20.85 -3.34
CA ALA A 171 19.10 -19.68 -3.41
C ALA A 171 17.65 -20.10 -3.21
N ALA A 172 16.97 -19.44 -2.29
CA ALA A 172 15.53 -19.59 -2.10
C ALA A 172 14.77 -18.83 -3.18
N LEU A 173 13.66 -19.41 -3.61
CA LEU A 173 12.69 -18.79 -4.52
C LEU A 173 11.43 -18.39 -3.76
N GLU A 174 10.66 -17.47 -4.32
CA GLU A 174 9.39 -17.05 -3.76
C GLU A 174 8.43 -18.24 -3.59
N PRO A 175 7.96 -18.53 -2.36
CA PRO A 175 7.02 -19.61 -2.13
C PRO A 175 5.63 -19.23 -2.64
N PRO A 176 4.88 -20.15 -3.27
CA PRO A 176 3.49 -19.92 -3.60
C PRO A 176 2.64 -19.63 -2.36
N LEU A 177 1.78 -18.61 -2.46
CA LEU A 177 0.75 -18.35 -1.47
C LEU A 177 -0.42 -19.30 -1.71
N LEU A 178 -0.71 -20.18 -0.76
CA LEU A 178 -1.78 -21.18 -0.85
C LEU A 178 -3.13 -20.62 -0.41
N ALA A 179 -3.14 -19.84 0.68
CA ALA A 179 -4.37 -19.25 1.23
C ALA A 179 -4.07 -17.99 2.03
N SER A 180 -5.06 -17.08 2.08
CA SER A 180 -5.13 -15.96 3.01
C SER A 180 -6.38 -16.10 3.86
N PHE A 181 -6.25 -15.99 5.17
CA PHE A 181 -7.35 -16.13 6.12
C PHE A 181 -7.92 -14.75 6.44
N TYR A 182 -8.93 -14.34 5.69
CA TYR A 182 -9.58 -13.03 5.84
C TYR A 182 -10.58 -13.02 6.99
N GLY A 183 -10.66 -11.87 7.69
CA GLY A 183 -11.78 -11.59 8.59
C GLY A 183 -13.08 -11.30 7.84
N PRO A 184 -14.18 -11.05 8.58
CA PRO A 184 -15.53 -10.84 8.00
C PRO A 184 -15.59 -9.69 6.98
N ALA A 185 -14.71 -8.70 7.09
CA ALA A 185 -14.63 -7.57 6.15
C ALA A 185 -13.94 -7.93 4.82
N GLY A 186 -13.31 -9.10 4.72
CA GLY A 186 -12.58 -9.54 3.52
C GLY A 186 -11.48 -8.56 3.11
N GLU A 187 -10.66 -8.10 4.05
CA GLU A 187 -9.66 -7.07 3.82
C GLU A 187 -8.27 -7.66 3.65
N GLU A 188 -7.64 -7.33 2.53
CA GLU A 188 -6.22 -7.58 2.30
C GLU A 188 -5.42 -6.39 2.77
N ARG A 189 -4.51 -6.60 3.72
CA ARG A 189 -3.66 -5.57 4.33
C ARG A 189 -2.20 -5.99 4.35
N TRP A 190 -1.34 -5.04 4.01
CA TRP A 190 0.12 -5.11 4.16
C TRP A 190 0.57 -3.77 4.74
N PRO A 191 0.62 -3.64 6.05
CA PRO A 191 1.01 -2.39 6.70
C PRO A 191 2.39 -1.94 6.25
N VAL A 192 2.52 -0.62 6.16
CA VAL A 192 3.78 0.04 5.81
C VAL A 192 4.14 1.02 6.92
N ARG A 193 5.43 1.19 7.16
CA ARG A 193 5.95 2.26 8.02
C ARG A 193 6.28 3.46 7.15
N LEU A 194 5.97 4.65 7.62
CA LEU A 194 6.22 5.87 6.84
C LEU A 194 7.71 6.06 6.55
N GLU A 195 8.58 5.64 7.46
CA GLU A 195 10.04 5.75 7.33
C GLU A 195 10.62 4.84 6.25
N ASP A 196 9.95 3.72 5.91
CA ASP A 196 10.37 2.80 4.86
C ASP A 196 9.94 3.27 3.47
N LEU A 197 9.02 4.24 3.39
CA LEU A 197 8.48 4.69 2.11
C LEU A 197 9.38 5.74 1.45
N PRO A 198 9.70 5.57 0.16
CA PRO A 198 10.49 6.57 -0.57
C PRO A 198 9.69 7.86 -0.76
N ALA A 199 10.40 8.97 -0.79
CA ALA A 199 9.79 10.31 -0.93
C ALA A 199 8.81 10.43 -2.10
N ARG A 200 9.06 9.75 -3.23
CA ARG A 200 8.18 9.76 -4.42
C ARG A 200 6.78 9.19 -4.13
N VAL A 201 6.68 8.18 -3.26
CA VAL A 201 5.38 7.59 -2.85
C VAL A 201 4.64 8.56 -1.94
N VAL A 202 5.31 9.06 -0.91
CA VAL A 202 4.73 10.00 0.07
C VAL A 202 4.29 11.29 -0.63
N ARG A 203 5.16 11.91 -1.42
CA ARG A 203 4.88 13.14 -2.18
C ARG A 203 3.76 12.94 -3.19
N GLY A 204 3.69 11.76 -3.84
CA GLY A 204 2.58 11.43 -4.74
C GLY A 204 1.22 11.49 -4.05
N VAL A 205 1.11 10.90 -2.85
CA VAL A 205 -0.13 10.93 -2.06
C VAL A 205 -0.45 12.35 -1.56
N LEU A 206 0.55 13.06 -1.03
CA LEU A 206 0.36 14.45 -0.57
C LEU A 206 -0.09 15.36 -1.71
N ALA A 207 0.56 15.30 -2.87
CA ALA A 207 0.18 16.11 -4.03
C ALA A 207 -1.23 15.79 -4.57
N ALA A 208 -1.67 14.53 -4.42
CA ALA A 208 -3.00 14.11 -4.85
C ALA A 208 -4.10 14.58 -3.90
N GLU A 209 -3.85 14.54 -2.59
CA GLU A 209 -4.88 14.69 -1.58
C GLU A 209 -4.76 15.98 -0.77
N ASP A 210 -3.54 16.34 -0.34
CA ASP A 210 -3.33 17.44 0.61
C ASP A 210 -1.85 17.88 0.60
N ASP A 211 -1.46 18.71 -0.34
CA ASP A 211 -0.09 19.19 -0.50
C ASP A 211 0.39 20.09 0.65
N GLY A 212 -0.57 20.69 1.38
CA GLY A 212 -0.31 21.50 2.57
C GLY A 212 -0.36 20.73 3.88
N PHE A 213 -0.46 19.40 3.88
CA PHE A 213 -0.72 18.57 5.05
C PHE A 213 0.15 18.89 6.27
N PHE A 214 1.44 19.15 6.08
CA PHE A 214 2.37 19.47 7.17
C PHE A 214 2.27 20.92 7.67
N HIS A 215 1.44 21.78 7.04
CA HIS A 215 1.38 23.22 7.30
C HIS A 215 0.05 23.69 7.90
N HIS A 216 -0.91 22.80 8.19
CA HIS A 216 -2.18 23.12 8.81
C HIS A 216 -2.54 22.14 9.93
N SER A 217 -3.47 22.52 10.82
CA SER A 217 -3.93 21.73 11.97
C SER A 217 -5.27 21.03 11.68
N GLY A 218 -5.28 19.95 10.89
CA GLY A 218 -6.50 19.15 10.65
C GLY A 218 -7.52 19.79 9.69
N LEU A 219 -7.70 21.10 9.74
CA LEU A 219 -8.54 21.87 8.83
C LEU A 219 -7.68 22.80 7.98
N SER A 220 -7.86 22.77 6.68
CA SER A 220 -7.18 23.72 5.77
C SER A 220 -8.10 24.91 5.48
N ALA A 221 -7.81 26.04 6.12
CA ALA A 221 -8.56 27.29 5.86
C ALA A 221 -8.48 27.69 4.38
N SER A 222 -7.33 27.50 3.73
CA SER A 222 -7.16 27.76 2.29
C SER A 222 -7.99 26.82 1.43
N ALA A 223 -8.13 25.56 1.80
CA ALA A 223 -8.96 24.59 1.10
C ALA A 223 -10.45 24.91 1.29
N ILE A 224 -10.86 25.33 2.49
CA ILE A 224 -12.24 25.79 2.77
C ILE A 224 -12.57 27.03 1.99
N ALA A 225 -11.70 28.05 2.01
CA ALA A 225 -11.89 29.30 1.26
C ALA A 225 -11.95 29.04 -0.26
N ARG A 226 -11.12 28.17 -0.78
CA ARG A 226 -11.11 27.75 -2.20
C ARG A 226 -12.41 27.03 -2.58
N ALA A 227 -12.88 26.11 -1.74
CA ALA A 227 -14.14 25.39 -1.95
C ALA A 227 -15.32 26.37 -1.97
N ALA A 228 -15.41 27.28 -0.99
CA ALA A 228 -16.44 28.31 -0.92
C ALA A 228 -16.41 29.23 -2.15
N TRP A 229 -15.24 29.64 -2.62
CA TRP A 229 -15.08 30.46 -3.80
C TRP A 229 -15.54 29.79 -5.10
N ILE A 230 -15.29 28.47 -5.23
CA ILE A 230 -15.72 27.67 -6.38
C ILE A 230 -17.23 27.45 -6.37
N ASP A 231 -17.82 27.19 -5.20
CA ASP A 231 -19.27 27.02 -5.02
C ASP A 231 -20.03 28.33 -5.36
N LEU A 232 -19.50 29.49 -4.94
CA LEU A 232 -20.05 30.81 -5.28
C LEU A 232 -20.04 31.10 -6.79
N ARG A 233 -19.15 30.49 -7.56
CA ARG A 233 -19.04 30.68 -9.02
C ARG A 233 -19.85 29.67 -9.85
N GLY A 234 -20.67 28.83 -9.20
CA GLY A 234 -21.60 27.90 -9.86
C GLY A 234 -20.93 26.84 -10.75
N ARG A 235 -19.65 26.54 -10.53
CA ARG A 235 -18.97 25.43 -11.19
C ARG A 235 -19.06 24.21 -10.27
N GLU A 236 -19.45 23.07 -10.84
CA GLU A 236 -19.60 21.79 -10.13
C GLU A 236 -18.48 21.55 -9.11
N ILE A 237 -18.88 21.13 -7.89
CA ILE A 237 -17.99 20.75 -6.78
C ILE A 237 -17.06 19.60 -7.23
N ARG A 238 -15.93 19.92 -7.82
CA ARG A 238 -14.95 18.94 -8.34
C ARG A 238 -13.66 18.84 -7.53
N GLN A 239 -13.46 19.71 -6.53
CA GLN A 239 -12.24 19.65 -5.71
C GLN A 239 -12.58 19.39 -4.25
N GLY A 240 -12.07 18.26 -3.73
CA GLY A 240 -12.21 17.87 -2.35
C GLY A 240 -11.44 18.82 -1.43
N GLY A 241 -12.15 19.68 -0.70
CA GLY A 241 -11.59 20.50 0.37
C GLY A 241 -11.37 19.72 1.69
N SER A 242 -11.34 18.40 1.68
CA SER A 242 -11.12 17.59 2.87
C SER A 242 -9.64 17.24 3.00
N THR A 243 -9.06 17.47 4.17
CA THR A 243 -7.67 17.14 4.49
C THR A 243 -7.46 15.63 4.67
N ILE A 244 -6.19 15.19 4.66
CA ILE A 244 -5.81 13.80 4.96
C ILE A 244 -6.34 13.38 6.33
N THR A 245 -6.25 14.23 7.36
CA THR A 245 -6.75 13.93 8.71
C THR A 245 -8.27 13.75 8.71
N GLN A 246 -9.02 14.59 8.01
CA GLN A 246 -10.46 14.43 7.84
C GLN A 246 -10.82 13.11 7.14
N GLN A 247 -10.06 12.74 6.11
CA GLN A 247 -10.29 11.47 5.42
C GLN A 247 -9.98 10.28 6.31
N LEU A 248 -8.89 10.35 7.09
CA LEU A 248 -8.53 9.31 8.05
C LEU A 248 -9.62 9.08 9.09
N VAL A 249 -10.07 10.13 9.78
CA VAL A 249 -11.11 10.01 10.81
C VAL A 249 -12.45 9.52 10.22
N LYS A 250 -12.78 9.94 9.01
CA LYS A 250 -13.94 9.42 8.28
C LYS A 250 -13.83 7.91 8.05
N ASN A 251 -12.66 7.42 7.65
CA ASN A 251 -12.44 6.01 7.35
C ASN A 251 -12.44 5.14 8.62
N LEU A 252 -11.90 5.65 9.74
CA LEU A 252 -11.75 4.89 10.98
C LEU A 252 -12.97 4.92 11.88
N TYR A 253 -13.66 6.07 11.97
CA TYR A 253 -14.61 6.30 13.07
C TYR A 253 -16.02 6.65 12.62
N LEU A 254 -16.25 6.99 11.35
CA LEU A 254 -17.53 7.52 10.93
C LEU A 254 -18.26 6.57 9.96
N PRO A 255 -19.60 6.46 10.08
CA PRO A 255 -20.39 5.65 9.17
C PRO A 255 -20.37 6.25 7.75
N ARG A 256 -20.58 5.38 6.75
CA ARG A 256 -20.56 5.77 5.32
C ARG A 256 -21.70 6.71 4.89
N ARG A 257 -22.72 6.94 5.74
CA ARG A 257 -23.86 7.84 5.43
C ARG A 257 -23.38 9.30 5.29
N ARG A 258 -23.81 9.98 4.24
CA ARG A 258 -23.46 11.38 3.96
C ARG A 258 -24.54 12.31 4.54
N ASN A 259 -24.19 13.13 5.53
CA ASN A 259 -25.00 14.23 6.05
C ASN A 259 -24.11 15.34 6.62
N LEU A 260 -24.69 16.55 6.81
CA LEU A 260 -23.97 17.69 7.34
C LEU A 260 -23.44 17.45 8.77
N LEU A 261 -24.22 16.78 9.62
CA LEU A 261 -23.83 16.45 10.98
C LEU A 261 -22.59 15.52 11.03
N ARG A 262 -22.46 14.63 10.05
CA ARG A 262 -21.24 13.82 9.91
C ARG A 262 -20.04 14.72 9.56
N LYS A 263 -20.21 15.74 8.70
CA LYS A 263 -19.10 16.61 8.30
C LYS A 263 -18.60 17.47 9.47
N THR A 264 -19.49 17.93 10.36
CA THR A 264 -19.06 18.63 11.59
C THR A 264 -18.34 17.71 12.57
N LYS A 265 -18.82 16.46 12.73
CA LYS A 265 -18.11 15.44 13.54
C LYS A 265 -16.73 15.10 12.97
N GLU A 266 -16.62 15.00 11.64
CA GLU A 266 -15.36 14.76 10.92
C GLU A 266 -14.35 15.89 11.21
N ALA A 267 -14.77 17.15 11.14
CA ALA A 267 -13.93 18.30 11.44
C ALA A 267 -13.46 18.30 12.90
N LEU A 268 -14.38 18.11 13.86
CA LEU A 268 -14.05 18.07 15.28
C LEU A 268 -13.08 16.92 15.61
N LEU A 269 -13.33 15.72 15.08
CA LEU A 269 -12.45 14.58 15.29
C LEU A 269 -11.07 14.79 14.66
N ALA A 270 -11.00 15.45 13.48
CA ALA A 270 -9.74 15.75 12.83
C ALA A 270 -8.86 16.66 13.70
N GLU A 271 -9.44 17.73 14.27
CA GLU A 271 -8.73 18.62 15.19
C GLU A 271 -8.24 17.88 16.44
N ILE A 272 -9.07 17.03 17.04
CA ILE A 272 -8.68 16.26 18.24
C ILE A 272 -7.56 15.26 17.94
N VAL A 273 -7.59 14.62 16.78
CA VAL A 273 -6.52 13.70 16.34
C VAL A 273 -5.21 14.46 16.14
N GLU A 274 -5.25 15.64 15.52
CA GLU A 274 -4.06 16.49 15.34
C GLU A 274 -3.47 17.03 16.63
N LEU A 275 -4.32 17.28 17.66
CA LEU A 275 -3.86 17.68 18.99
C LEU A 275 -3.15 16.54 19.75
N ARG A 276 -3.39 15.29 19.37
CA ARG A 276 -2.92 14.12 20.11
C ARG A 276 -1.83 13.34 19.43
N HIS A 277 -1.71 13.44 18.12
CA HIS A 277 -0.82 12.64 17.30
C HIS A 277 -0.04 13.54 16.35
N ASP A 278 1.22 13.21 16.15
CA ASP A 278 2.04 13.94 15.19
C ASP A 278 1.63 13.66 13.74
N LYS A 279 2.00 14.56 12.86
CA LYS A 279 1.69 14.47 11.43
C LYS A 279 2.18 13.18 10.77
N ARG A 280 3.31 12.66 11.22
CA ARG A 280 3.90 11.43 10.64
C ARG A 280 3.06 10.21 11.01
N ALA A 281 2.63 10.11 12.27
CA ALA A 281 1.74 9.04 12.72
C ALA A 281 0.37 9.11 12.02
N ILE A 282 -0.19 10.32 11.83
CA ILE A 282 -1.45 10.52 11.10
C ILE A 282 -1.31 10.07 9.64
N LEU A 283 -0.22 10.45 8.97
CA LEU A 283 0.04 10.07 7.58
C LEU A 283 0.25 8.56 7.43
N GLU A 284 0.99 7.94 8.34
CA GLU A 284 1.18 6.49 8.36
C GLU A 284 -0.15 5.74 8.53
N ALA A 285 -0.96 6.14 9.49
CA ALA A 285 -2.30 5.58 9.70
C ALA A 285 -3.19 5.78 8.46
N TYR A 286 -3.11 6.95 7.81
CA TYR A 286 -3.85 7.22 6.57
C TYR A 286 -3.42 6.26 5.46
N LEU A 287 -2.12 6.14 5.18
CA LEU A 287 -1.57 5.26 4.15
C LEU A 287 -1.96 3.79 4.36
N ASN A 288 -2.16 3.37 5.61
CA ASN A 288 -2.60 2.03 5.99
C ASN A 288 -4.13 1.84 6.02
N SER A 289 -4.91 2.93 5.87
CA SER A 289 -6.39 2.89 5.95
C SER A 289 -7.12 3.19 4.64
N ILE A 290 -6.41 3.63 3.60
CA ILE A 290 -7.03 3.96 2.30
C ILE A 290 -7.58 2.70 1.63
N TYR A 291 -8.78 2.80 1.08
CA TYR A 291 -9.38 1.79 0.23
C TYR A 291 -8.95 1.97 -1.24
N TRP A 292 -8.43 0.93 -1.85
CA TRP A 292 -7.86 0.92 -3.20
C TRP A 292 -8.64 0.07 -4.20
N GLY A 293 -9.86 -0.33 -3.86
CA GLY A 293 -10.67 -1.21 -4.69
C GLY A 293 -10.60 -2.66 -4.24
N ARG A 294 -10.87 -3.60 -5.16
CA ARG A 294 -10.88 -5.04 -4.89
C ARG A 294 -9.87 -5.76 -5.76
N SER A 295 -9.36 -6.87 -5.23
CA SER A 295 -8.56 -7.84 -5.97
C SER A 295 -9.11 -9.23 -5.66
N GLY A 296 -9.82 -9.83 -6.61
CA GLY A 296 -10.58 -11.06 -6.37
C GLY A 296 -11.63 -10.86 -5.27
N PRO A 297 -11.68 -11.74 -4.24
CA PRO A 297 -12.66 -11.64 -3.15
C PRO A 297 -12.32 -10.54 -2.14
N ALA A 298 -11.07 -10.05 -2.09
CA ALA A 298 -10.59 -9.18 -1.04
C ALA A 298 -10.69 -7.69 -1.37
N ASN A 299 -10.99 -6.88 -0.36
CA ASN A 299 -10.89 -5.43 -0.38
C ASN A 299 -9.44 -5.02 -0.12
N LEU A 300 -8.83 -4.26 -1.02
CA LEU A 300 -7.48 -3.76 -0.86
C LEU A 300 -7.46 -2.55 0.08
N ILE A 301 -6.86 -2.72 1.25
CA ILE A 301 -6.74 -1.66 2.25
C ILE A 301 -5.27 -1.36 2.53
N GLY A 302 -4.92 -0.11 2.37
CA GLY A 302 -3.57 0.40 2.58
C GLY A 302 -2.66 0.31 1.36
N MET A 303 -1.64 1.16 1.36
CA MET A 303 -0.66 1.33 0.28
C MET A 303 0.09 0.03 -0.04
N GLY A 304 0.43 -0.74 0.99
CA GLY A 304 1.19 -1.98 0.82
C GLY A 304 0.41 -3.06 0.07
N ALA A 305 -0.90 -3.21 0.35
CA ALA A 305 -1.77 -4.12 -0.39
C ALA A 305 -1.98 -3.63 -1.82
N ALA A 306 -2.19 -2.32 -2.00
CA ALA A 306 -2.37 -1.73 -3.32
C ALA A 306 -1.15 -1.91 -4.22
N ALA A 307 0.05 -1.62 -3.73
CA ALA A 307 1.28 -1.75 -4.50
C ALA A 307 1.50 -3.20 -4.99
N ARG A 308 1.26 -4.17 -4.11
CA ARG A 308 1.38 -5.59 -4.46
C ARG A 308 0.32 -6.04 -5.46
N ALA A 309 -0.94 -5.64 -5.25
CA ALA A 309 -2.04 -6.02 -6.15
C ALA A 309 -1.92 -5.42 -7.55
N TRP A 310 -1.51 -4.15 -7.64
CA TRP A 310 -1.48 -3.44 -8.92
C TRP A 310 -0.15 -3.56 -9.66
N PHE A 311 0.97 -3.72 -8.95
CA PHE A 311 2.31 -3.74 -9.54
C PHE A 311 3.14 -4.97 -9.17
N GLY A 312 2.65 -5.86 -8.32
CA GLY A 312 3.36 -7.07 -7.89
C GLY A 312 4.59 -6.83 -7.03
N LYS A 313 4.74 -5.63 -6.45
CA LYS A 313 5.92 -5.25 -5.65
C LYS A 313 5.54 -4.40 -4.43
N PRO A 314 6.40 -4.35 -3.42
CA PRO A 314 6.14 -3.51 -2.25
C PRO A 314 6.29 -2.02 -2.61
N PRO A 315 5.71 -1.10 -1.81
CA PRO A 315 5.72 0.34 -2.11
C PRO A 315 7.12 0.96 -2.21
N GLU A 316 8.10 0.41 -1.52
CA GLU A 316 9.50 0.86 -1.52
C GLU A 316 10.14 0.75 -2.92
N GLU A 317 9.68 -0.20 -3.71
CA GLU A 317 10.19 -0.51 -5.05
C GLU A 317 9.42 0.18 -6.19
N LEU A 318 8.36 0.93 -5.88
CA LEU A 318 7.60 1.67 -6.89
C LEU A 318 8.45 2.79 -7.49
N ASP A 319 8.43 2.93 -8.81
CA ASP A 319 8.97 4.11 -9.50
C ASP A 319 8.00 5.30 -9.41
N LEU A 320 8.39 6.44 -9.99
CA LEU A 320 7.58 7.66 -9.94
C LEU A 320 6.24 7.51 -10.66
N ALA A 321 6.21 6.84 -11.81
CA ALA A 321 5.01 6.62 -12.60
C ALA A 321 4.01 5.72 -11.87
N GLN A 322 4.49 4.65 -11.23
CA GLN A 322 3.69 3.72 -10.43
C GLN A 322 3.16 4.36 -9.16
N ALA A 323 4.00 5.09 -8.43
CA ALA A 323 3.60 5.84 -7.23
C ALA A 323 2.51 6.88 -7.56
N ALA A 324 2.68 7.65 -8.64
CA ALA A 324 1.68 8.60 -9.12
C ALA A 324 0.39 7.90 -9.60
N THR A 325 0.49 6.71 -10.18
CA THR A 325 -0.69 5.92 -10.59
C THR A 325 -1.52 5.54 -9.37
N LEU A 326 -0.91 4.96 -8.33
CA LEU A 326 -1.63 4.65 -7.08
C LEU A 326 -2.23 5.91 -6.46
N ALA A 327 -1.47 6.98 -6.31
CA ALA A 327 -1.97 8.22 -5.75
C ALA A 327 -3.18 8.78 -6.55
N ALA A 328 -3.16 8.66 -7.88
CA ALA A 328 -4.28 9.06 -8.73
C ALA A 328 -5.53 8.19 -8.60
N MET A 329 -5.41 6.98 -8.02
CA MET A 329 -6.52 6.06 -7.76
C MET A 329 -7.26 6.34 -6.45
N ILE A 330 -6.67 7.07 -5.50
CA ILE A 330 -7.24 7.28 -4.16
C ILE A 330 -8.66 7.84 -4.23
N ARG A 331 -8.88 8.88 -5.05
CA ARG A 331 -10.20 9.55 -5.19
C ARG A 331 -11.24 8.73 -5.94
N ALA A 332 -10.81 7.84 -6.79
CA ALA A 332 -11.68 6.95 -7.54
C ALA A 332 -10.91 5.66 -7.83
N PRO A 333 -11.02 4.67 -6.93
CA PRO A 333 -10.50 3.35 -7.17
C PRO A 333 -11.11 2.81 -8.47
N ILE A 334 -10.31 2.75 -9.52
CA ILE A 334 -10.78 2.30 -10.82
C ILE A 334 -10.31 0.86 -11.00
N ASP A 335 -11.25 0.01 -11.36
CA ASP A 335 -10.87 -1.16 -12.10
C ASP A 335 -10.36 -0.66 -13.48
N ALA A 336 -9.13 -0.91 -13.81
CA ALA A 336 -8.57 -0.56 -15.12
C ALA A 336 -9.06 -1.55 -16.22
N SER A 337 -10.26 -2.11 -16.07
CA SER A 337 -10.80 -3.18 -16.89
C SER A 337 -11.16 -2.74 -18.31
N THR A 338 -11.55 -1.46 -18.48
CA THR A 338 -11.94 -0.95 -19.80
C THR A 338 -10.93 0.05 -20.36
N PRO A 339 -10.77 0.15 -21.71
CA PRO A 339 -9.87 1.12 -22.33
C PRO A 339 -10.16 2.58 -21.88
N ALA A 340 -11.45 2.96 -21.78
CA ALA A 340 -11.84 4.29 -21.35
C ALA A 340 -11.41 4.59 -19.91
N ARG A 341 -11.56 3.64 -18.98
CA ARG A 341 -11.11 3.79 -17.60
C ARG A 341 -9.59 3.87 -17.48
N ARG A 342 -8.88 3.07 -18.28
CA ARG A 342 -7.41 3.15 -18.38
C ARG A 342 -6.95 4.52 -18.86
N ALA A 343 -7.57 5.06 -19.91
CA ALA A 343 -7.27 6.39 -20.44
C ALA A 343 -7.55 7.49 -19.41
N ALA A 344 -8.67 7.40 -18.68
CA ALA A 344 -9.01 8.34 -17.61
C ALA A 344 -8.00 8.30 -16.45
N LEU A 345 -7.53 7.11 -16.06
CA LEU A 345 -6.51 6.93 -15.04
C LEU A 345 -5.16 7.48 -15.51
N LEU A 346 -4.77 7.20 -16.75
CA LEU A 346 -3.56 7.75 -17.37
C LEU A 346 -3.57 9.28 -17.37
N GLY A 347 -4.69 9.88 -17.74
CA GLY A 347 -4.85 11.34 -17.70
C GLY A 347 -4.73 11.91 -16.27
N ARG A 348 -5.30 11.24 -15.26
CA ARG A 348 -5.17 11.67 -13.86
C ARG A 348 -3.72 11.54 -13.35
N ARG A 349 -3.05 10.42 -13.65
CA ARG A 349 -1.64 10.21 -13.33
C ARG A 349 -0.77 11.31 -13.92
N ASN A 350 -0.96 11.61 -15.20
CA ASN A 350 -0.13 12.60 -15.90
C ASN A 350 -0.35 14.02 -15.35
N ARG A 351 -1.59 14.38 -14.97
CA ARG A 351 -1.84 15.66 -14.27
C ARG A 351 -1.16 15.70 -12.89
N LEU A 352 -1.20 14.60 -12.14
CA LEU A 352 -0.52 14.52 -10.84
C LEU A 352 1.00 14.61 -10.97
N LEU A 353 1.58 13.97 -11.99
CA LEU A 353 3.00 14.09 -12.30
C LEU A 353 3.38 15.54 -12.63
N GLY A 354 2.56 16.25 -13.42
CA GLY A 354 2.74 17.69 -13.65
C GLY A 354 2.72 18.49 -12.37
N ARG A 355 1.74 18.24 -11.47
CA ARG A 355 1.66 18.89 -10.16
C ARG A 355 2.90 18.65 -9.30
N LEU A 356 3.48 17.43 -9.32
CA LEU A 356 4.73 17.14 -8.61
C LEU A 356 5.91 18.00 -9.12
N ALA A 357 5.96 18.28 -10.43
CA ALA A 357 6.96 19.18 -11.01
C ALA A 357 6.70 20.64 -10.57
N ASP A 358 5.43 21.09 -10.61
CA ASP A 358 5.05 22.46 -10.20
C ASP A 358 5.34 22.74 -8.72
N LEU A 359 5.19 21.72 -7.85
CA LEU A 359 5.56 21.79 -6.44
C LEU A 359 7.09 21.68 -6.20
N GLY A 360 7.91 21.43 -7.23
CA GLY A 360 9.32 21.20 -7.09
C GLY A 360 9.69 19.86 -6.40
N TRP A 361 8.73 18.92 -6.34
CA TRP A 361 8.89 17.63 -5.68
C TRP A 361 9.44 16.52 -6.58
N ALA A 362 9.45 16.75 -7.88
CA ALA A 362 10.09 15.90 -8.89
C ALA A 362 10.71 16.75 -10.01
N GLY A 363 11.81 16.26 -10.60
CA GLY A 363 12.46 16.93 -11.71
C GLY A 363 11.59 16.87 -12.98
N ARG A 364 11.60 17.96 -13.79
CA ARG A 364 10.79 18.03 -15.02
C ARG A 364 11.13 16.91 -16.01
N ASP A 365 12.40 16.54 -16.12
CA ASP A 365 12.84 15.47 -17.02
C ASP A 365 12.40 14.09 -16.53
N GLU A 366 12.44 13.87 -15.21
CA GLU A 366 11.92 12.66 -14.58
C GLU A 366 10.40 12.54 -14.79
N VAL A 367 9.66 13.64 -14.62
CA VAL A 367 8.22 13.71 -14.87
C VAL A 367 7.90 13.39 -16.33
N ARG A 368 8.63 13.97 -17.30
CA ARG A 368 8.40 13.67 -18.73
C ARG A 368 8.60 12.18 -19.03
N ARG A 369 9.65 11.56 -18.50
CA ARG A 369 9.87 10.12 -18.64
C ARG A 369 8.74 9.31 -18.03
N ALA A 370 8.33 9.63 -16.80
CA ALA A 370 7.24 8.96 -16.11
C ALA A 370 5.88 9.11 -16.83
N GLN A 371 5.64 10.25 -17.47
CA GLN A 371 4.41 10.49 -18.28
C GLN A 371 4.39 9.65 -19.57
N ALA A 372 5.54 9.38 -20.14
CA ALA A 372 5.66 8.54 -21.35
C ALA A 372 5.49 7.03 -21.06
N GLU A 373 5.67 6.61 -19.81
CA GLU A 373 5.51 5.21 -19.43
C GLU A 373 4.05 4.76 -19.52
N PRO A 374 3.77 3.52 -19.96
CA PRO A 374 2.43 2.95 -19.91
C PRO A 374 1.97 2.82 -18.45
N LEU A 375 0.66 2.66 -18.19
CA LEU A 375 0.15 2.50 -16.82
C LEU A 375 0.78 1.32 -16.07
N GLY A 376 1.09 0.22 -16.77
CA GLY A 376 1.66 -0.99 -16.18
C GLY A 376 0.80 -1.62 -15.08
N ALA A 377 -0.33 -0.99 -14.75
CA ALA A 377 -1.21 -1.40 -13.67
C ALA A 377 -2.28 -2.36 -14.20
N ALA A 378 -2.24 -3.60 -13.73
CA ALA A 378 -3.33 -4.55 -13.87
C ALA A 378 -3.58 -5.16 -12.49
N ALA A 379 -4.81 -5.02 -11.97
CA ALA A 379 -5.15 -5.68 -10.72
C ALA A 379 -4.94 -7.18 -10.86
N ARG A 380 -3.99 -7.70 -10.11
CA ARG A 380 -3.71 -9.13 -10.03
C ARG A 380 -4.27 -9.66 -8.73
N PRO A 381 -4.89 -10.85 -8.71
CA PRO A 381 -5.20 -11.50 -7.45
C PRO A 381 -3.91 -11.63 -6.63
N LEU A 382 -3.93 -11.16 -5.38
CA LEU A 382 -2.78 -11.31 -4.47
C LEU A 382 -2.58 -12.76 -4.04
N ALA A 383 -3.67 -13.53 -4.04
CA ALA A 383 -3.62 -14.99 -3.98
C ALA A 383 -3.92 -15.55 -5.37
N PRO A 384 -3.11 -16.43 -5.93
CA PRO A 384 -3.48 -17.25 -7.08
C PRO A 384 -4.74 -18.05 -6.73
N ARG A 385 -5.33 -18.72 -7.74
CA ARG A 385 -6.48 -19.62 -7.51
C ARG A 385 -6.21 -20.49 -6.29
N PRO A 386 -7.21 -20.68 -5.39
CA PRO A 386 -7.02 -21.53 -4.22
C PRO A 386 -6.44 -22.88 -4.67
N CYS A 387 -5.21 -23.15 -4.24
CA CYS A 387 -4.56 -24.43 -4.43
C CYS A 387 -4.80 -25.21 -3.14
N ALA A 388 -5.25 -26.45 -3.25
CA ALA A 388 -5.43 -27.34 -2.11
C ALA A 388 -6.32 -26.73 -0.98
N PRO A 389 -7.60 -26.34 -1.23
CA PRO A 389 -8.41 -25.67 -0.21
C PRO A 389 -8.60 -26.55 1.04
N ARG A 390 -8.76 -27.85 0.88
CA ARG A 390 -8.85 -28.79 2.03
C ARG A 390 -7.56 -28.84 2.86
N PHE A 391 -6.40 -28.75 2.19
CA PHE A 391 -5.13 -28.65 2.89
C PHE A 391 -5.00 -27.34 3.66
N ALA A 392 -5.47 -26.23 3.10
CA ALA A 392 -5.48 -24.95 3.79
C ALA A 392 -6.34 -24.99 5.07
N ASP A 393 -7.50 -25.64 5.03
CA ASP A 393 -8.36 -25.85 6.21
C ASP A 393 -7.68 -26.72 7.27
N LEU A 394 -7.04 -27.81 6.87
CA LEU A 394 -6.27 -28.68 7.77
C LEU A 394 -5.09 -27.94 8.40
N ALA A 395 -4.34 -27.16 7.61
CA ALA A 395 -3.23 -26.35 8.11
C ALA A 395 -3.72 -25.27 9.09
N ALA A 396 -4.87 -24.66 8.85
CA ALA A 396 -5.48 -23.71 9.77
C ALA A 396 -5.90 -24.38 11.09
N GLN A 397 -6.47 -25.58 11.04
CA GLN A 397 -6.82 -26.38 12.24
C GLN A 397 -5.58 -26.77 13.03
N GLU A 398 -4.54 -27.25 12.34
CA GLU A 398 -3.25 -27.62 12.96
C GLU A 398 -2.58 -26.40 13.60
N ALA A 399 -2.58 -25.24 12.94
CA ALA A 399 -2.05 -24.00 13.48
C ALA A 399 -2.75 -23.61 14.79
N ARG A 400 -4.09 -23.71 14.85
CA ARG A 400 -4.85 -23.42 16.06
C ARG A 400 -4.50 -24.42 17.17
N ARG A 401 -4.48 -25.70 16.84
CA ARG A 401 -4.27 -26.79 17.82
C ARG A 401 -2.83 -26.76 18.38
N ARG A 402 -1.83 -26.65 17.50
CA ARG A 402 -0.43 -26.82 17.84
C ARG A 402 0.21 -25.57 18.44
N PHE A 403 -0.18 -24.39 17.91
CA PHE A 403 0.42 -23.12 18.30
C PHE A 403 -0.52 -22.22 19.11
N GLY A 404 -1.73 -22.68 19.42
CA GLY A 404 -2.70 -21.90 20.21
C GLY A 404 -3.21 -20.65 19.51
N ILE A 405 -3.13 -20.59 18.18
CA ILE A 405 -3.55 -19.41 17.41
C ILE A 405 -5.07 -19.31 17.38
N ALA A 406 -5.65 -18.38 18.15
CA ALA A 406 -7.10 -18.19 18.21
C ALA A 406 -7.62 -17.44 16.98
N ASP A 407 -6.93 -16.40 16.53
CA ASP A 407 -7.36 -15.53 15.45
C ASP A 407 -6.37 -15.56 14.26
N LEU A 408 -6.69 -16.34 13.24
CA LEU A 408 -5.97 -16.33 11.97
C LEU A 408 -6.40 -15.16 11.07
N ALA A 409 -7.58 -14.60 11.29
CA ALA A 409 -8.12 -13.57 10.42
C ALA A 409 -7.52 -12.18 10.68
N GLY A 410 -7.12 -11.90 11.92
CA GLY A 410 -6.56 -10.62 12.32
C GLY A 410 -5.10 -10.67 12.80
N GLY A 411 -4.57 -11.88 13.03
CA GLY A 411 -3.27 -12.06 13.69
C GLY A 411 -2.03 -11.83 12.83
N GLY A 412 -2.18 -11.77 11.50
CA GLY A 412 -1.06 -11.49 10.58
C GLY A 412 0.03 -12.56 10.54
N TYR A 413 -0.28 -13.81 10.92
CA TYR A 413 0.69 -14.89 10.96
C TYR A 413 1.12 -15.31 9.55
N LEU A 414 2.40 -15.63 9.41
CA LEU A 414 2.97 -16.25 8.22
C LEU A 414 3.18 -17.75 8.52
N LEU A 415 2.35 -18.58 7.89
CA LEU A 415 2.39 -20.03 8.04
C LEU A 415 3.12 -20.62 6.85
N PHE A 416 4.12 -21.45 7.11
CA PHE A 416 4.88 -22.15 6.07
C PHE A 416 4.59 -23.64 6.18
N SER A 417 4.15 -24.22 5.07
CA SER A 417 3.87 -25.65 5.00
C SER A 417 4.99 -26.41 4.30
N THR A 418 4.91 -27.73 4.39
CA THR A 418 5.78 -28.64 3.64
C THR A 418 5.21 -29.05 2.29
N LEU A 419 4.00 -28.57 1.92
CA LEU A 419 3.33 -28.89 0.66
C LEU A 419 4.15 -28.39 -0.53
N ASP A 420 4.48 -29.27 -1.46
CA ASP A 420 5.01 -28.88 -2.78
C ASP A 420 3.87 -28.45 -3.69
N ALA A 421 3.78 -27.15 -3.97
CA ALA A 421 2.72 -26.63 -4.79
C ALA A 421 2.79 -27.11 -6.24
N GLY A 422 3.97 -27.42 -6.77
CA GLY A 422 4.13 -27.95 -8.12
C GLY A 422 3.56 -29.35 -8.26
N GLU A 423 3.82 -30.23 -7.29
CA GLU A 423 3.24 -31.56 -7.25
C GLU A 423 1.73 -31.51 -7.04
N GLN A 424 1.26 -30.65 -6.13
CA GLN A 424 -0.17 -30.47 -5.89
C GLN A 424 -0.92 -30.02 -7.15
N TRP A 425 -0.40 -29.03 -7.88
CA TRP A 425 -1.03 -28.56 -9.11
C TRP A 425 -1.08 -29.63 -10.21
N ARG A 426 -0.02 -30.46 -10.31
CA ARG A 426 -0.03 -31.60 -11.24
C ARG A 426 -1.09 -32.63 -10.87
N ALA A 427 -1.21 -32.95 -9.58
CA ALA A 427 -2.24 -33.86 -9.09
C ALA A 427 -3.66 -33.35 -9.32
N GLU A 428 -3.90 -32.05 -9.02
CA GLU A 428 -5.21 -31.41 -9.26
C GLU A 428 -5.56 -31.38 -10.76
N ALA A 429 -4.58 -31.10 -11.63
CA ALA A 429 -4.78 -31.11 -13.07
C ALA A 429 -5.10 -32.51 -13.61
N ALA A 430 -4.44 -33.53 -13.11
CA ALA A 430 -4.74 -34.93 -13.47
C ALA A 430 -6.16 -35.33 -13.07
N LEU A 431 -6.58 -35.00 -11.83
CA LEU A 431 -7.93 -35.28 -11.34
C LEU A 431 -9.05 -34.50 -12.06
N ALA A 432 -8.73 -33.37 -12.67
CA ALA A 432 -9.70 -32.57 -13.43
C ALA A 432 -9.82 -33.00 -14.91
N ALA A 433 -8.88 -33.84 -15.37
CA ALA A 433 -8.86 -34.39 -16.73
C ALA A 433 -9.59 -35.73 -16.86
N ASP A 434 -9.83 -36.41 -15.73
CA ASP A 434 -10.67 -37.61 -15.58
C ASP A 434 -12.14 -37.18 -15.32
#